data_bfd4e736033edd49eeeea6d1dcb90376
#
_entry.id   bfd4e736033edd49eeeea6d1dcb90376
#
_cell.length_a   1.000
_cell.length_b   1.000
_cell.length_c   1.000
_cell.angle_alpha   90.00
_cell.angle_beta   90.00
_cell.angle_gamma   90.00
#
_symmetry.space_group_name_H-M   'P 1'
#
loop_
_entity.id
_entity.type
_entity.pdbx_description
1 polymer ?
#
loop_
_entity_poly.entity_id
_entity_poly.type
_entity_poly.pdbx_seq_one_letter_code
_entity_poly.pdbx_strand_id
1 'polypeptide(L)'
;MARNYWKTSICFITLSFLLLAMSPVGAKESLSSYFVKITDASQALKNGNQAEAKALVREMATDFEKVEHADSDAGKVVKEKLALSGEVSEENLTQISSALLAFEKEQNPIDLNAEKEKLVSRLRPRFETLDKAISSKDIEQVREAYKKMNSTWTINESVVRDNSTSHYGQVETAISFLRSSIETEPTDYDAIQSSFNDLKTAIDNFVAGKEVEKTSSNLSLKDGIELLKKALEEFKSGDQTAGTATMKEFITIWPTVEGSVSTTNPSLYTRVESESPVIMVKGSEKDYQEKLEKLIA
;
A
#
# COMPACT_ATOMS: atom_id res chain seq x y z
N MET A 1 25.22 -57.78 -7.96
CA MET A 1 26.00 -56.53 -7.72
C MET A 1 25.65 -55.57 -8.84
N ALA A 2 24.84 -54.61 -8.56
CA ALA A 2 24.56 -53.50 -9.49
C ALA A 2 24.46 -52.19 -8.67
N ARG A 3 25.42 -51.30 -8.89
CA ARG A 3 25.49 -49.98 -8.25
C ARG A 3 24.66 -49.00 -9.04
N ASN A 4 23.58 -48.51 -8.44
CA ASN A 4 22.77 -47.40 -8.98
C ASN A 4 23.49 -46.09 -8.75
N TYR A 5 23.83 -45.40 -9.83
CA TYR A 5 24.25 -43.98 -9.85
C TYR A 5 23.02 -43.10 -9.97
N TRP A 6 22.74 -42.32 -8.93
CA TRP A 6 21.74 -41.28 -8.92
C TRP A 6 22.35 -40.01 -9.52
N LYS A 7 21.91 -39.68 -10.73
CA LYS A 7 22.29 -38.44 -11.39
C LYS A 7 21.34 -37.34 -10.93
N THR A 8 21.85 -36.41 -10.13
CA THR A 8 21.20 -35.14 -9.81
C THR A 8 21.27 -34.23 -11.04
N SER A 9 20.13 -34.01 -11.70
CA SER A 9 20.01 -32.98 -12.73
C SER A 9 19.82 -31.62 -12.10
N ILE A 10 20.84 -30.80 -12.17
CA ILE A 10 20.79 -29.37 -11.85
C ILE A 10 20.18 -28.68 -13.09
N CYS A 11 18.92 -28.23 -12.97
CA CYS A 11 18.29 -27.38 -13.97
C CYS A 11 18.86 -25.96 -13.89
N PHE A 12 19.76 -25.64 -14.81
CA PHE A 12 20.15 -24.25 -15.06
C PHE A 12 19.01 -23.54 -15.80
N ILE A 13 18.31 -22.63 -15.12
CA ILE A 13 17.42 -21.68 -15.76
C ILE A 13 18.29 -20.58 -16.34
N THR A 14 18.57 -20.68 -17.63
CA THR A 14 19.17 -19.59 -18.41
C THR A 14 18.11 -18.53 -18.66
N LEU A 15 18.19 -17.43 -17.93
CA LEU A 15 17.39 -16.22 -18.16
C LEU A 15 17.96 -15.53 -19.43
N SER A 16 17.32 -15.76 -20.57
CA SER A 16 17.67 -15.10 -21.82
C SER A 16 17.25 -13.63 -21.75
N PHE A 17 18.23 -12.74 -21.54
CA PHE A 17 18.07 -11.30 -21.72
C PHE A 17 17.88 -11.02 -23.21
N LEU A 18 16.66 -10.65 -23.60
CA LEU A 18 16.37 -10.09 -24.92
C LEU A 18 16.85 -8.63 -24.91
N LEU A 19 18.01 -8.38 -25.48
CA LEU A 19 18.49 -7.04 -25.77
C LEU A 19 17.63 -6.43 -26.88
N LEU A 20 16.57 -5.73 -26.50
CA LEU A 20 15.91 -4.76 -27.36
C LEU A 20 16.77 -3.50 -27.39
N ALA A 21 17.36 -3.23 -28.55
CA ALA A 21 18.02 -1.96 -28.84
C ALA A 21 16.99 -0.84 -28.75
N MET A 22 16.90 -0.18 -27.60
CA MET A 22 16.16 1.07 -27.41
C MET A 22 17.12 2.23 -27.63
N SER A 23 16.72 3.17 -28.50
CA SER A 23 17.33 4.49 -28.67
C SER A 23 17.54 5.18 -27.32
N PRO A 24 18.55 6.05 -27.17
CA PRO A 24 18.84 6.69 -25.89
C PRO A 24 17.80 7.78 -25.59
N VAL A 25 16.67 7.36 -25.06
CA VAL A 25 15.89 8.19 -24.15
C VAL A 25 16.65 8.08 -22.83
N GLY A 26 17.12 9.18 -22.25
CA GLY A 26 18.05 9.26 -21.14
C GLY A 26 17.91 8.10 -20.16
N ALA A 27 18.97 7.34 -19.98
CA ALA A 27 18.98 6.19 -19.10
C ALA A 27 18.63 6.68 -17.69
N LYS A 28 17.50 6.18 -17.14
CA LYS A 28 17.15 6.42 -15.76
C LYS A 28 18.29 5.98 -14.87
N GLU A 29 18.80 6.89 -14.05
CA GLU A 29 19.84 6.57 -13.08
C GLU A 29 19.29 5.57 -12.07
N SER A 30 19.89 4.42 -11.96
CA SER A 30 19.50 3.39 -11.01
C SER A 30 20.48 3.33 -9.86
N LEU A 31 20.00 3.60 -8.66
CA LEU A 31 20.79 3.56 -7.43
C LEU A 31 20.74 2.19 -6.73
N SER A 32 20.30 1.14 -7.41
CA SER A 32 20.13 -0.19 -6.81
C SER A 32 21.41 -0.73 -6.14
N SER A 33 22.59 -0.43 -6.69
CA SER A 33 23.87 -0.82 -6.07
C SER A 33 24.10 -0.18 -4.70
N TYR A 34 23.61 1.04 -4.48
CA TYR A 34 23.69 1.71 -3.18
C TYR A 34 22.80 1.03 -2.15
N PHE A 35 21.59 0.62 -2.51
CA PHE A 35 20.69 -0.11 -1.60
C PHE A 35 21.23 -1.49 -1.23
N VAL A 36 21.94 -2.16 -2.14
CA VAL A 36 22.68 -3.39 -1.83
C VAL A 36 23.76 -3.10 -0.77
N LYS A 37 24.61 -2.09 -0.99
CA LYS A 37 25.65 -1.70 -0.04
C LYS A 37 25.09 -1.27 1.32
N ILE A 38 23.92 -0.62 1.37
CA ILE A 38 23.22 -0.29 2.63
C ILE A 38 22.80 -1.57 3.36
N THR A 39 22.26 -2.55 2.65
CA THR A 39 21.89 -3.85 3.22
C THR A 39 23.10 -4.58 3.78
N ASP A 40 24.20 -4.59 3.03
CA ASP A 40 25.46 -5.20 3.46
C ASP A 40 26.04 -4.48 4.69
N ALA A 41 25.99 -3.15 4.73
CA ALA A 41 26.42 -2.36 5.88
C ALA A 41 25.57 -2.63 7.12
N SER A 42 24.24 -2.74 6.98
CA SER A 42 23.33 -3.14 8.06
C SER A 42 23.65 -4.54 8.58
N GLN A 43 23.94 -5.49 7.67
CA GLN A 43 24.35 -6.83 8.07
C GLN A 43 25.71 -6.84 8.80
N ALA A 44 26.66 -6.01 8.35
CA ALA A 44 27.95 -5.85 9.03
C ALA A 44 27.76 -5.30 10.46
N LEU A 45 26.88 -4.31 10.65
CA LEU A 45 26.54 -3.78 11.99
C LEU A 45 25.93 -4.86 12.89
N LYS A 46 25.00 -5.66 12.41
CA LYS A 46 24.39 -6.76 13.14
C LYS A 46 25.42 -7.82 13.59
N ASN A 47 26.46 -8.00 12.78
CA ASN A 47 27.59 -8.89 13.07
C ASN A 47 28.66 -8.23 13.96
N GLY A 48 28.48 -6.98 14.41
CA GLY A 48 29.46 -6.22 15.19
C GLY A 48 30.67 -5.73 14.38
N ASN A 49 30.62 -5.78 13.03
CA ASN A 49 31.72 -5.38 12.15
C ASN A 49 31.58 -3.92 11.71
N GLN A 50 31.83 -3.01 12.63
CA GLN A 50 31.78 -1.55 12.40
C GLN A 50 32.76 -1.07 11.32
N ALA A 51 33.91 -1.74 11.20
CA ALA A 51 34.93 -1.37 10.21
C ALA A 51 34.43 -1.61 8.76
N GLU A 52 33.77 -2.73 8.53
CA GLU A 52 33.19 -3.08 7.24
C GLU A 52 32.01 -2.13 6.89
N ALA A 53 31.08 -1.89 7.82
CA ALA A 53 29.97 -0.95 7.61
C ALA A 53 30.52 0.43 7.21
N LYS A 54 31.55 0.92 7.90
CA LYS A 54 32.21 2.19 7.58
C LYS A 54 32.89 2.20 6.22
N ALA A 55 33.51 1.09 5.82
CA ALA A 55 34.14 0.95 4.51
C ALA A 55 33.09 1.04 3.39
N LEU A 56 31.95 0.36 3.54
CA LEU A 56 30.85 0.39 2.59
C LEU A 56 30.24 1.80 2.44
N VAL A 57 30.04 2.53 3.54
CA VAL A 57 29.55 3.92 3.46
C VAL A 57 30.55 4.84 2.76
N ARG A 58 31.86 4.69 3.02
CA ARG A 58 32.89 5.47 2.31
C ARG A 58 32.96 5.15 0.83
N GLU A 59 32.78 3.89 0.47
CA GLU A 59 32.70 3.49 -0.93
C GLU A 59 31.49 4.13 -1.62
N MET A 60 30.32 4.11 -0.98
CA MET A 60 29.14 4.81 -1.47
C MET A 60 29.41 6.30 -1.66
N ALA A 61 30.06 6.97 -0.70
CA ALA A 61 30.42 8.39 -0.81
C ALA A 61 31.32 8.67 -2.02
N THR A 62 32.33 7.82 -2.24
CA THR A 62 33.28 7.97 -3.35
C THR A 62 32.61 7.73 -4.70
N ASP A 63 31.69 6.77 -4.77
CA ASP A 63 30.98 6.45 -6.00
C ASP A 63 29.94 7.53 -6.30
N PHE A 64 29.24 8.06 -5.29
CA PHE A 64 28.21 9.07 -5.49
C PHE A 64 28.74 10.39 -6.05
N GLU A 65 30.01 10.73 -5.81
CA GLU A 65 30.65 11.91 -6.43
C GLU A 65 30.71 11.83 -7.97
N LYS A 66 30.58 10.62 -8.53
CA LYS A 66 30.63 10.37 -9.98
C LYS A 66 29.23 10.26 -10.60
N VAL A 67 28.20 10.27 -9.76
CA VAL A 67 26.82 10.13 -10.21
C VAL A 67 26.40 11.40 -10.95
N GLU A 68 25.70 11.25 -12.06
CA GLU A 68 25.16 12.38 -12.79
C GLU A 68 24.19 13.17 -11.89
N HIS A 69 24.27 14.49 -11.92
CA HIS A 69 23.49 15.39 -11.07
C HIS A 69 23.73 15.27 -9.54
N ALA A 70 24.84 14.66 -9.09
CA ALA A 70 25.20 14.59 -7.68
C ALA A 70 25.26 15.98 -6.96
N ASP A 71 25.36 17.06 -7.72
CA ASP A 71 25.37 18.45 -7.22
C ASP A 71 23.97 19.11 -7.20
N SER A 72 22.92 18.38 -7.57
CA SER A 72 21.52 18.82 -7.40
C SER A 72 21.16 19.03 -5.92
N ASP A 73 20.03 19.62 -5.62
CA ASP A 73 19.66 19.88 -4.22
C ASP A 73 19.48 18.58 -3.43
N ALA A 74 18.82 17.56 -3.99
CA ALA A 74 18.74 16.25 -3.36
C ALA A 74 20.12 15.54 -3.35
N GLY A 75 20.94 15.69 -4.39
CA GLY A 75 22.29 15.14 -4.44
C GLY A 75 23.19 15.67 -3.32
N LYS A 76 23.14 16.96 -3.03
CA LYS A 76 23.85 17.57 -1.89
C LYS A 76 23.45 16.94 -0.56
N VAL A 77 22.15 16.65 -0.37
CA VAL A 77 21.66 15.98 0.85
C VAL A 77 22.24 14.56 0.94
N VAL A 78 22.31 13.80 -0.18
CA VAL A 78 22.96 12.47 -0.19
C VAL A 78 24.42 12.58 0.23
N LYS A 79 25.19 13.52 -0.36
CA LYS A 79 26.60 13.75 0.01
C LYS A 79 26.73 14.08 1.49
N GLU A 80 25.89 14.93 2.04
CA GLU A 80 25.86 15.26 3.48
C GLU A 80 25.64 14.00 4.33
N LYS A 81 24.67 13.16 3.97
CA LYS A 81 24.38 11.93 4.75
C LYS A 81 25.46 10.85 4.60
N LEU A 82 26.16 10.81 3.49
CA LEU A 82 27.31 9.91 3.28
C LEU A 82 28.59 10.39 3.97
N ALA A 83 28.72 11.68 4.27
CA ALA A 83 29.91 12.28 4.89
C ALA A 83 29.99 11.99 6.42
N LEU A 84 29.88 10.72 6.82
CA LEU A 84 29.94 10.30 8.23
C LEU A 84 31.36 10.40 8.80
N SER A 85 31.54 11.16 9.86
CA SER A 85 32.82 11.30 10.58
C SER A 85 32.99 10.32 11.76
N GLY A 86 31.88 9.70 12.22
CA GLY A 86 31.81 8.85 13.40
C GLY A 86 31.60 7.37 13.08
N GLU A 87 30.96 6.68 14.02
CA GLU A 87 30.47 5.32 13.85
C GLU A 87 29.22 5.30 12.96
N VAL A 88 29.05 4.24 12.18
CA VAL A 88 27.85 4.01 11.40
C VAL A 88 26.80 3.39 12.29
N SER A 89 25.56 3.84 12.19
CA SER A 89 24.41 3.27 12.90
C SER A 89 23.31 2.91 11.91
N GLU A 90 22.34 2.08 12.33
CA GLU A 90 21.14 1.77 11.53
C GLU A 90 20.35 3.05 11.19
N GLU A 91 20.34 4.04 12.07
CA GLU A 91 19.72 5.34 11.83
C GLU A 91 20.43 6.08 10.69
N ASN A 92 21.77 6.10 10.67
CA ASN A 92 22.52 6.71 9.57
C ASN A 92 22.20 6.00 8.24
N LEU A 93 22.15 4.67 8.20
CA LEU A 93 21.82 3.92 7.00
C LEU A 93 20.39 4.23 6.52
N THR A 94 19.44 4.38 7.43
CA THR A 94 18.07 4.81 7.12
C THR A 94 18.04 6.23 6.52
N GLN A 95 18.80 7.17 7.08
CA GLN A 95 18.89 8.53 6.56
C GLN A 95 19.54 8.56 5.17
N ILE A 96 20.58 7.77 4.93
CA ILE A 96 21.22 7.62 3.61
C ILE A 96 20.22 7.05 2.61
N SER A 97 19.51 5.99 2.96
CA SER A 97 18.48 5.38 2.13
C SER A 97 17.40 6.40 1.73
N SER A 98 16.89 7.15 2.69
CA SER A 98 15.88 8.19 2.45
C SER A 98 16.38 9.30 1.53
N ALA A 99 17.63 9.73 1.70
CA ALA A 99 18.24 10.74 0.84
C ALA A 99 18.44 10.23 -0.61
N LEU A 100 18.88 8.98 -0.78
CA LEU A 100 18.99 8.35 -2.10
C LEU A 100 17.64 8.23 -2.82
N LEU A 101 16.57 7.85 -2.11
CA LEU A 101 15.23 7.81 -2.66
C LEU A 101 14.73 9.19 -3.09
N ALA A 102 15.02 10.24 -2.29
CA ALA A 102 14.69 11.61 -2.65
C ALA A 102 15.45 12.08 -3.90
N PHE A 103 16.74 11.73 -4.01
CA PHE A 103 17.55 12.01 -5.18
C PHE A 103 17.02 11.26 -6.43
N GLU A 104 16.73 9.97 -6.31
CA GLU A 104 16.15 9.20 -7.42
C GLU A 104 14.83 9.80 -7.91
N LYS A 105 13.99 10.23 -6.98
CA LYS A 105 12.71 10.91 -7.31
C LYS A 105 12.92 12.26 -7.99
N GLU A 106 13.93 13.03 -7.58
CA GLU A 106 14.29 14.31 -8.24
C GLU A 106 14.77 14.08 -9.65
N GLN A 107 15.65 13.06 -9.88
CA GLN A 107 16.20 12.77 -11.20
C GLN A 107 15.22 12.05 -12.14
N ASN A 108 14.25 11.35 -11.56
CA ASN A 108 13.24 10.60 -12.29
C ASN A 108 11.84 11.04 -11.82
N PRO A 109 11.41 12.26 -12.11
CA PRO A 109 10.11 12.74 -11.69
C PRO A 109 9.02 11.86 -12.30
N ILE A 110 8.11 11.39 -11.44
CA ILE A 110 6.93 10.66 -11.91
C ILE A 110 6.03 11.65 -12.64
N ASP A 111 5.69 11.35 -13.89
CA ASP A 111 4.60 12.06 -14.57
C ASP A 111 3.27 11.63 -13.93
N LEU A 112 2.85 12.38 -12.92
CA LEU A 112 1.61 12.10 -12.20
C LEU A 112 0.38 12.11 -13.13
N ASN A 113 0.38 12.92 -14.17
CA ASN A 113 -0.75 12.94 -15.11
C ASN A 113 -0.80 11.64 -15.91
N ALA A 114 0.34 11.16 -16.40
CA ALA A 114 0.43 9.86 -17.07
C ALA A 114 0.03 8.70 -16.14
N GLU A 115 0.43 8.73 -14.86
CA GLU A 115 0.02 7.69 -13.90
C GLU A 115 -1.48 7.75 -13.57
N LYS A 116 -2.06 8.95 -13.45
CA LYS A 116 -3.52 9.15 -13.31
C LYS A 116 -4.28 8.61 -14.52
N GLU A 117 -3.81 8.90 -15.73
CA GLU A 117 -4.42 8.37 -16.96
C GLU A 117 -4.36 6.84 -17.02
N LYS A 118 -3.25 6.23 -16.63
CA LYS A 118 -3.11 4.76 -16.53
C LYS A 118 -4.07 4.18 -15.49
N LEU A 119 -4.17 4.78 -14.31
CA LEU A 119 -5.12 4.37 -13.27
C LEU A 119 -6.55 4.37 -13.81
N VAL A 120 -6.99 5.48 -14.39
CA VAL A 120 -8.33 5.62 -14.98
C VAL A 120 -8.56 4.58 -16.08
N SER A 121 -7.60 4.39 -16.99
CA SER A 121 -7.73 3.42 -18.09
C SER A 121 -7.92 1.98 -17.60
N ARG A 122 -7.35 1.63 -16.44
CA ARG A 122 -7.49 0.31 -15.82
C ARG A 122 -8.78 0.16 -15.02
N LEU A 123 -9.22 1.21 -14.33
CA LEU A 123 -10.45 1.19 -13.52
C LEU A 123 -11.73 1.33 -14.34
N ARG A 124 -11.73 2.14 -15.38
CA ARG A 124 -12.93 2.41 -16.21
C ARG A 124 -13.64 1.15 -16.68
N PRO A 125 -12.99 0.14 -17.29
CA PRO A 125 -13.68 -1.08 -17.72
C PRO A 125 -14.27 -1.86 -16.53
N ARG A 126 -13.67 -1.76 -15.35
CA ARG A 126 -14.16 -2.38 -14.12
C ARG A 126 -15.40 -1.69 -13.58
N PHE A 127 -15.39 -0.36 -13.61
CA PHE A 127 -16.56 0.45 -13.26
C PHE A 127 -17.73 0.21 -14.18
N GLU A 128 -17.49 0.16 -15.51
CA GLU A 128 -18.53 -0.15 -16.49
C GLU A 128 -19.14 -1.54 -16.27
N THR A 129 -18.30 -2.53 -15.93
CA THR A 129 -18.76 -3.88 -15.63
C THR A 129 -19.60 -3.94 -14.36
N LEU A 130 -19.16 -3.24 -13.30
CA LEU A 130 -19.88 -3.18 -12.04
C LEU A 130 -21.22 -2.42 -12.18
N ASP A 131 -21.23 -1.30 -12.91
CA ASP A 131 -22.46 -0.53 -13.18
C ASP A 131 -23.52 -1.37 -13.90
N LYS A 132 -23.10 -2.15 -14.91
CA LYS A 132 -23.98 -3.11 -15.61
C LYS A 132 -24.51 -4.19 -14.69
N ALA A 133 -23.66 -4.73 -13.82
CA ALA A 133 -24.05 -5.76 -12.86
C ALA A 133 -25.08 -5.21 -11.83
N ILE A 134 -24.86 -4.00 -11.29
CA ILE A 134 -25.83 -3.34 -10.40
C ILE A 134 -27.16 -3.12 -11.13
N SER A 135 -27.12 -2.61 -12.36
CA SER A 135 -28.31 -2.37 -13.20
C SER A 135 -29.09 -3.64 -13.53
N SER A 136 -28.41 -4.80 -13.64
CA SER A 136 -29.07 -6.10 -13.87
C SER A 136 -29.80 -6.64 -12.65
N LYS A 137 -29.55 -6.06 -11.46
CA LYS A 137 -30.07 -6.55 -10.16
C LYS A 137 -29.79 -8.02 -9.89
N ASP A 138 -28.59 -8.47 -10.26
CA ASP A 138 -28.07 -9.80 -9.98
C ASP A 138 -26.91 -9.67 -8.98
N ILE A 139 -27.16 -10.02 -7.71
CA ILE A 139 -26.20 -9.80 -6.62
C ILE A 139 -24.92 -10.63 -6.83
N GLU A 140 -24.99 -11.81 -7.42
CA GLU A 140 -23.81 -12.62 -7.66
C GLU A 140 -22.91 -11.98 -8.75
N GLN A 141 -23.50 -11.41 -9.80
CA GLN A 141 -22.76 -10.64 -10.78
C GLN A 141 -22.15 -9.37 -10.17
N VAL A 142 -22.86 -8.70 -9.26
CA VAL A 142 -22.34 -7.53 -8.53
C VAL A 142 -21.13 -7.92 -7.68
N ARG A 143 -21.22 -9.02 -6.91
CA ARG A 143 -20.11 -9.51 -6.08
C ARG A 143 -18.87 -9.84 -6.90
N GLU A 144 -19.05 -10.53 -8.03
CA GLU A 144 -17.94 -10.88 -8.93
C GLU A 144 -17.32 -9.65 -9.60
N ALA A 145 -18.15 -8.69 -10.05
CA ALA A 145 -17.68 -7.45 -10.65
C ALA A 145 -16.93 -6.56 -9.64
N TYR A 146 -17.46 -6.46 -8.41
CA TYR A 146 -16.79 -5.78 -7.30
C TYR A 146 -15.42 -6.40 -7.01
N LYS A 147 -15.32 -7.72 -6.89
CA LYS A 147 -14.06 -8.42 -6.64
C LYS A 147 -13.00 -8.09 -7.70
N LYS A 148 -13.37 -8.05 -8.96
CA LYS A 148 -12.46 -7.70 -10.07
C LYS A 148 -12.06 -6.22 -10.01
N MET A 149 -12.98 -5.35 -9.68
CA MET A 149 -12.72 -3.92 -9.49
C MET A 149 -11.75 -3.70 -8.33
N ASN A 150 -12.04 -4.29 -7.17
CA ASN A 150 -11.19 -4.16 -5.97
C ASN A 150 -9.78 -4.70 -6.21
N SER A 151 -9.63 -5.86 -6.87
CA SER A 151 -8.31 -6.39 -7.23
C SER A 151 -7.54 -5.45 -8.17
N THR A 152 -8.24 -4.78 -9.09
CA THR A 152 -7.60 -3.78 -9.96
C THR A 152 -7.17 -2.55 -9.17
N TRP A 153 -7.97 -2.12 -8.19
CA TRP A 153 -7.61 -1.04 -7.28
C TRP A 153 -6.35 -1.37 -6.49
N THR A 154 -6.33 -2.49 -5.75
CA THR A 154 -5.21 -2.91 -4.90
C THR A 154 -3.86 -2.96 -5.64
N ILE A 155 -3.87 -3.35 -6.93
CA ILE A 155 -2.64 -3.36 -7.75
C ILE A 155 -2.16 -1.94 -8.09
N ASN A 156 -3.05 -0.94 -8.09
CA ASN A 156 -2.77 0.40 -8.59
C ASN A 156 -2.91 1.50 -7.51
N GLU A 157 -3.31 1.18 -6.31
CA GLU A 157 -3.59 2.14 -5.22
C GLU A 157 -2.40 3.03 -4.86
N SER A 158 -1.17 2.52 -5.04
CA SER A 158 0.06 3.28 -4.76
C SER A 158 0.13 4.60 -5.52
N VAL A 159 -0.45 4.67 -6.73
CA VAL A 159 -0.56 5.92 -7.49
C VAL A 159 -1.31 6.99 -6.70
N VAL A 160 -2.33 6.62 -5.96
CA VAL A 160 -3.13 7.57 -5.15
C VAL A 160 -2.45 7.78 -3.80
N ARG A 161 -2.08 6.72 -3.09
CA ARG A 161 -1.50 6.76 -1.75
C ARG A 161 -0.21 7.59 -1.70
N ASP A 162 0.71 7.35 -2.63
CA ASP A 162 2.02 7.99 -2.65
C ASP A 162 1.94 9.48 -3.08
N ASN A 163 0.82 9.90 -3.68
CA ASN A 163 0.61 11.27 -4.11
C ASN A 163 -0.36 12.06 -3.21
N SER A 164 -1.30 11.39 -2.55
CA SER A 164 -2.25 12.05 -1.65
C SER A 164 -2.91 11.07 -0.68
N THR A 165 -2.43 11.04 0.54
CA THR A 165 -3.02 10.23 1.63
C THR A 165 -4.49 10.55 1.86
N SER A 166 -4.91 11.82 1.70
CA SER A 166 -6.31 12.22 1.89
C SER A 166 -7.22 11.64 0.80
N HIS A 167 -6.80 11.67 -0.47
CA HIS A 167 -7.57 11.02 -1.54
C HIS A 167 -7.57 9.50 -1.40
N TYR A 168 -6.42 8.92 -1.02
CA TYR A 168 -6.32 7.49 -0.75
C TYR A 168 -7.35 7.07 0.30
N GLY A 169 -7.39 7.77 1.45
CA GLY A 169 -8.37 7.50 2.50
C GLY A 169 -9.83 7.63 2.04
N GLN A 170 -10.14 8.59 1.17
CA GLN A 170 -11.49 8.70 0.61
C GLN A 170 -11.85 7.51 -0.27
N VAL A 171 -10.94 7.05 -1.13
CA VAL A 171 -11.19 5.91 -2.02
C VAL A 171 -11.34 4.63 -1.20
N GLU A 172 -10.46 4.37 -0.22
CA GLU A 172 -10.56 3.20 0.66
C GLU A 172 -11.87 3.17 1.45
N THR A 173 -12.25 4.31 2.01
CA THR A 173 -13.54 4.45 2.71
C THR A 173 -14.72 4.16 1.77
N ALA A 174 -14.70 4.68 0.55
CA ALA A 174 -15.77 4.45 -0.44
C ALA A 174 -15.82 2.97 -0.89
N ILE A 175 -14.67 2.31 -1.07
CA ILE A 175 -14.59 0.88 -1.38
C ILE A 175 -15.20 0.05 -0.25
N SER A 176 -14.86 0.38 1.00
CA SER A 176 -15.36 -0.32 2.18
C SER A 176 -16.87 -0.16 2.33
N PHE A 177 -17.41 1.03 2.09
CA PHE A 177 -18.87 1.26 2.15
C PHE A 177 -19.60 0.58 0.99
N LEU A 178 -19.03 0.58 -0.22
CA LEU A 178 -19.60 -0.17 -1.34
C LEU A 178 -19.67 -1.67 -1.02
N ARG A 179 -18.61 -2.23 -0.46
CA ARG A 179 -18.63 -3.63 -0.01
C ARG A 179 -19.71 -3.88 1.03
N SER A 180 -19.80 -3.01 2.03
CA SER A 180 -20.85 -3.13 3.06
C SER A 180 -22.26 -3.12 2.46
N SER A 181 -22.52 -2.24 1.49
CA SER A 181 -23.82 -2.19 0.79
C SER A 181 -24.11 -3.48 0.02
N ILE A 182 -23.09 -4.10 -0.60
CA ILE A 182 -23.21 -5.38 -1.33
C ILE A 182 -23.51 -6.56 -0.37
N GLU A 183 -22.98 -6.51 0.86
CA GLU A 183 -23.14 -7.58 1.86
C GLU A 183 -24.39 -7.38 2.74
N THR A 184 -25.10 -6.25 2.60
CA THR A 184 -26.32 -5.95 3.35
C THR A 184 -27.49 -6.82 2.87
N GLU A 185 -28.25 -7.36 3.81
CA GLU A 185 -29.47 -8.13 3.54
C GLU A 185 -30.67 -7.51 4.28
N PRO A 186 -31.83 -7.37 3.63
CA PRO A 186 -32.08 -7.66 2.21
C PRO A 186 -31.30 -6.74 1.27
N THR A 187 -30.97 -7.23 0.07
CA THR A 187 -30.20 -6.48 -0.92
C THR A 187 -30.90 -5.19 -1.34
N ASP A 188 -30.21 -4.06 -1.20
CA ASP A 188 -30.66 -2.75 -1.63
C ASP A 188 -29.78 -2.25 -2.78
N TYR A 189 -30.26 -2.41 -4.01
CA TYR A 189 -29.52 -1.99 -5.20
C TYR A 189 -29.36 -0.47 -5.33
N ASP A 190 -30.24 0.32 -4.75
CA ASP A 190 -30.14 1.79 -4.77
C ASP A 190 -29.03 2.24 -3.80
N ALA A 191 -28.91 1.59 -2.65
CA ALA A 191 -27.79 1.81 -1.72
C ALA A 191 -26.45 1.37 -2.34
N ILE A 192 -26.41 0.23 -3.04
CA ILE A 192 -25.21 -0.22 -3.77
C ILE A 192 -24.83 0.81 -4.84
N GLN A 193 -25.78 1.28 -5.63
CA GLN A 193 -25.54 2.27 -6.68
C GLN A 193 -25.04 3.60 -6.10
N SER A 194 -25.60 4.03 -4.97
CA SER A 194 -25.15 5.25 -4.27
C SER A 194 -23.69 5.12 -3.83
N SER A 195 -23.34 4.04 -3.13
CA SER A 195 -21.97 3.78 -2.67
C SER A 195 -20.98 3.64 -3.84
N PHE A 196 -21.42 3.06 -4.95
CA PHE A 196 -20.61 3.00 -6.16
C PHE A 196 -20.39 4.39 -6.81
N ASN A 197 -21.38 5.26 -6.77
CA ASN A 197 -21.23 6.64 -7.24
C ASN A 197 -20.26 7.43 -6.35
N ASP A 198 -20.28 7.19 -5.03
CA ASP A 198 -19.32 7.79 -4.09
C ASP A 198 -17.88 7.36 -4.43
N LEU A 199 -17.66 6.09 -4.73
CA LEU A 199 -16.35 5.59 -5.18
C LEU A 199 -15.89 6.25 -6.49
N LYS A 200 -16.78 6.36 -7.50
CA LYS A 200 -16.44 7.07 -8.74
C LYS A 200 -16.04 8.52 -8.46
N THR A 201 -16.82 9.20 -7.60
CA THR A 201 -16.55 10.58 -7.21
C THR A 201 -15.19 10.72 -6.50
N ALA A 202 -14.82 9.80 -5.62
CA ALA A 202 -13.53 9.81 -4.93
C ALA A 202 -12.36 9.69 -5.94
N ILE A 203 -12.45 8.80 -6.91
CA ILE A 203 -11.45 8.66 -7.98
C ILE A 203 -11.40 9.90 -8.86
N ASP A 204 -12.54 10.45 -9.26
CA ASP A 204 -12.62 11.65 -10.10
C ASP A 204 -12.03 12.87 -9.38
N ASN A 205 -12.23 13.01 -8.07
CA ASN A 205 -11.65 14.07 -7.27
C ASN A 205 -10.11 14.00 -7.26
N PHE A 206 -9.54 12.80 -7.09
CA PHE A 206 -8.09 12.59 -7.19
C PHE A 206 -7.55 12.97 -8.58
N VAL A 207 -8.19 12.48 -9.63
CA VAL A 207 -7.78 12.75 -11.02
C VAL A 207 -7.84 14.25 -11.33
N ALA A 208 -8.89 14.92 -10.90
CA ALA A 208 -9.08 16.36 -11.09
C ALA A 208 -8.19 17.22 -10.16
N GLY A 209 -7.49 16.62 -9.21
CA GLY A 209 -6.68 17.35 -8.22
C GLY A 209 -7.51 18.29 -7.34
N LYS A 210 -8.77 17.93 -7.05
CA LYS A 210 -9.61 18.71 -6.15
C LYS A 210 -9.07 18.61 -4.73
N GLU A 211 -9.06 19.73 -4.01
CA GLU A 211 -8.71 19.69 -2.58
C GLU A 211 -9.73 18.84 -1.82
N VAL A 212 -9.19 17.97 -0.98
CA VAL A 212 -9.93 17.15 -0.04
C VAL A 212 -9.64 17.68 1.35
N GLU A 213 -10.67 17.90 2.15
CA GLU A 213 -10.47 18.20 3.56
C GLU A 213 -9.59 17.11 4.16
N LYS A 214 -8.43 17.53 4.67
CA LYS A 214 -7.57 16.61 5.41
C LYS A 214 -8.38 16.12 6.60
N THR A 215 -8.69 14.84 6.63
CA THR A 215 -9.14 14.22 7.86
C THR A 215 -7.96 14.32 8.83
N SER A 216 -7.87 15.46 9.51
CA SER A 216 -6.84 15.74 10.50
C SER A 216 -7.24 15.03 11.80
N SER A 217 -7.35 13.71 11.73
CA SER A 217 -7.44 12.91 12.92
C SER A 217 -6.00 12.61 13.36
N ASN A 218 -5.57 13.21 14.47
CA ASN A 218 -4.41 12.75 15.23
C ASN A 218 -4.70 11.38 15.87
N LEU A 219 -5.56 10.58 15.22
CA LEU A 219 -6.00 9.28 15.70
C LEU A 219 -4.88 8.27 15.50
N SER A 220 -4.61 7.53 16.54
CA SER A 220 -3.58 6.48 16.58
C SER A 220 -4.19 5.10 16.34
N LEU A 221 -3.35 4.10 16.11
CA LEU A 221 -3.78 2.70 16.08
C LEU A 221 -4.52 2.31 17.39
N LYS A 222 -4.12 2.89 18.53
CA LYS A 222 -4.80 2.67 19.80
C LYS A 222 -6.25 3.15 19.76
N ASP A 223 -6.51 4.31 19.18
CA ASP A 223 -7.89 4.83 19.04
C ASP A 223 -8.73 3.92 18.14
N GLY A 224 -8.12 3.38 17.06
CA GLY A 224 -8.75 2.36 16.22
C GLY A 224 -9.13 1.10 17.00
N ILE A 225 -8.25 0.59 17.87
CA ILE A 225 -8.52 -0.57 18.73
C ILE A 225 -9.67 -0.27 19.71
N GLU A 226 -9.72 0.92 20.29
CA GLU A 226 -10.81 1.31 21.21
C GLU A 226 -12.15 1.38 20.47
N LEU A 227 -12.18 1.86 19.23
CA LEU A 227 -13.39 1.82 18.39
C LEU A 227 -13.85 0.38 18.13
N LEU A 228 -12.91 -0.54 17.79
CA LEU A 228 -13.26 -1.95 17.58
C LEU A 228 -13.82 -2.61 18.83
N LYS A 229 -13.24 -2.33 20.02
CA LYS A 229 -13.76 -2.81 21.31
C LYS A 229 -15.17 -2.28 21.60
N LYS A 230 -15.37 -0.99 21.39
CA LYS A 230 -16.69 -0.35 21.58
C LYS A 230 -17.71 -0.98 20.64
N ALA A 231 -17.41 -1.14 19.35
CA ALA A 231 -18.30 -1.79 18.40
C ALA A 231 -18.65 -3.22 18.81
N LEU A 232 -17.67 -3.99 19.33
CA LEU A 232 -17.91 -5.34 19.83
C LEU A 232 -18.89 -5.38 21.00
N GLU A 233 -18.76 -4.46 21.97
CA GLU A 233 -19.69 -4.35 23.09
C GLU A 233 -21.11 -3.99 22.62
N GLU A 234 -21.25 -3.05 21.70
CA GLU A 234 -22.52 -2.64 21.10
C GLU A 234 -23.18 -3.81 20.36
N PHE A 235 -22.45 -4.55 19.55
CA PHE A 235 -22.96 -5.75 18.86
C PHE A 235 -23.35 -6.85 19.85
N LYS A 236 -22.57 -7.10 20.90
CA LYS A 236 -22.89 -8.09 21.95
C LYS A 236 -24.14 -7.71 22.76
N SER A 237 -24.40 -6.42 22.91
CA SER A 237 -25.65 -5.95 23.56
C SER A 237 -26.90 -6.06 22.66
N GLY A 238 -26.72 -6.40 21.39
CA GLY A 238 -27.75 -6.47 20.35
C GLY A 238 -28.02 -5.12 19.66
N ASP A 239 -27.24 -4.08 19.95
CA ASP A 239 -27.40 -2.77 19.30
C ASP A 239 -26.62 -2.73 17.97
N GLN A 240 -27.21 -3.34 16.94
CA GLN A 240 -26.64 -3.34 15.58
C GLN A 240 -26.44 -1.91 15.06
N THR A 241 -27.32 -0.97 15.39
CA THR A 241 -27.25 0.41 14.89
C THR A 241 -26.04 1.13 15.45
N ALA A 242 -25.83 1.07 16.76
CA ALA A 242 -24.66 1.67 17.41
C ALA A 242 -23.36 1.01 16.93
N GLY A 243 -23.29 -0.33 16.91
CA GLY A 243 -22.13 -1.06 16.43
C GLY A 243 -21.76 -0.72 14.98
N THR A 244 -22.78 -0.60 14.11
CA THR A 244 -22.57 -0.15 12.72
C THR A 244 -22.00 1.27 12.67
N ALA A 245 -22.52 2.20 13.47
CA ALA A 245 -22.01 3.58 13.50
C ALA A 245 -20.56 3.64 13.97
N THR A 246 -20.22 2.89 15.02
CA THR A 246 -18.84 2.82 15.53
C THR A 246 -17.88 2.16 14.53
N MET A 247 -18.32 1.11 13.81
CA MET A 247 -17.53 0.51 12.73
C MET A 247 -17.30 1.48 11.54
N LYS A 248 -18.27 2.34 11.23
CA LYS A 248 -18.09 3.40 10.22
C LYS A 248 -16.99 4.38 10.63
N GLU A 249 -16.96 4.79 11.89
CA GLU A 249 -15.87 5.63 12.43
C GLU A 249 -14.53 4.93 12.27
N PHE A 250 -14.43 3.66 12.66
CA PHE A 250 -13.21 2.87 12.49
C PHE A 250 -12.75 2.81 11.03
N ILE A 251 -13.63 2.45 10.09
CA ILE A 251 -13.32 2.37 8.64
C ILE A 251 -12.83 3.72 8.11
N THR A 252 -13.38 4.83 8.59
CA THR A 252 -12.98 6.17 8.16
C THR A 252 -11.58 6.56 8.62
N ILE A 253 -11.14 6.08 9.79
CA ILE A 253 -9.80 6.38 10.31
C ILE A 253 -8.75 5.36 9.88
N TRP A 254 -9.15 4.15 9.52
CA TRP A 254 -8.26 3.05 9.18
C TRP A 254 -7.17 3.43 8.17
N PRO A 255 -7.48 4.10 7.03
CA PRO A 255 -6.46 4.50 6.05
C PRO A 255 -5.36 5.42 6.60
N THR A 256 -5.58 6.05 7.75
CA THR A 256 -4.57 6.92 8.39
C THR A 256 -3.58 6.15 9.26
N VAL A 257 -3.93 4.94 9.70
CA VAL A 257 -3.13 4.11 10.63
C VAL A 257 -2.63 2.80 10.01
N GLU A 258 -3.22 2.36 8.90
CA GLU A 258 -2.93 1.06 8.27
C GLU A 258 -1.49 0.89 7.81
N GLY A 259 -0.81 1.97 7.40
CA GLY A 259 0.56 1.92 6.89
C GLY A 259 1.55 1.28 7.87
N SER A 260 1.38 1.51 9.18
CA SER A 260 2.18 0.85 10.20
C SER A 260 1.81 -0.64 10.35
N VAL A 261 0.54 -0.98 10.21
CA VAL A 261 0.05 -2.36 10.32
C VAL A 261 0.44 -3.18 9.10
N SER A 262 0.32 -2.63 7.89
CA SER A 262 0.69 -3.31 6.64
C SER A 262 2.16 -3.70 6.62
N THR A 263 3.03 -2.89 7.21
CA THR A 263 4.48 -3.14 7.30
C THR A 263 4.83 -4.16 8.40
N THR A 264 4.17 -4.06 9.58
CA THR A 264 4.53 -4.87 10.75
C THR A 264 3.77 -6.18 10.84
N ASN A 265 2.53 -6.21 10.35
CA ASN A 265 1.65 -7.39 10.35
C ASN A 265 0.76 -7.44 9.10
N PRO A 266 1.31 -7.84 7.91
CA PRO A 266 0.56 -7.90 6.66
C PRO A 266 -0.69 -8.81 6.72
N SER A 267 -0.65 -9.86 7.56
CA SER A 267 -1.80 -10.76 7.74
C SER A 267 -2.96 -10.06 8.46
N LEU A 268 -2.67 -9.28 9.50
CA LEU A 268 -3.67 -8.48 10.20
C LEU A 268 -4.24 -7.40 9.26
N TYR A 269 -3.37 -6.69 8.52
CA TYR A 269 -3.78 -5.72 7.52
C TYR A 269 -4.82 -6.32 6.56
N THR A 270 -4.48 -7.45 5.91
CA THR A 270 -5.39 -8.12 4.97
C THR A 270 -6.72 -8.53 5.63
N ARG A 271 -6.69 -8.93 6.90
CA ARG A 271 -7.90 -9.30 7.64
C ARG A 271 -8.77 -8.09 7.95
N VAL A 272 -8.19 -6.98 8.41
CA VAL A 272 -8.93 -5.75 8.66
C VAL A 272 -9.63 -5.28 7.39
N GLU A 273 -8.90 -5.19 6.27
CA GLU A 273 -9.44 -4.82 4.96
C GLU A 273 -10.60 -5.72 4.52
N SER A 274 -10.46 -7.02 4.71
CA SER A 274 -11.43 -7.98 4.22
C SER A 274 -12.63 -8.19 5.16
N GLU A 275 -12.47 -8.02 6.47
CA GLU A 275 -13.49 -8.39 7.46
C GLU A 275 -14.28 -7.17 7.96
N SER A 276 -13.65 -6.00 8.13
CA SER A 276 -14.32 -4.83 8.72
C SER A 276 -15.58 -4.37 7.99
N PRO A 277 -15.64 -4.30 6.64
CA PRO A 277 -16.86 -3.91 5.94
C PRO A 277 -18.02 -4.90 6.15
N VAL A 278 -17.71 -6.18 6.31
CA VAL A 278 -18.73 -7.22 6.55
C VAL A 278 -19.16 -7.24 8.02
N ILE A 279 -18.22 -7.07 8.95
CA ILE A 279 -18.50 -6.94 10.38
C ILE A 279 -19.42 -5.73 10.64
N MET A 280 -19.21 -4.62 9.94
CA MET A 280 -20.08 -3.45 10.06
C MET A 280 -21.55 -3.77 9.82
N VAL A 281 -21.85 -4.70 8.91
CA VAL A 281 -23.22 -5.09 8.56
C VAL A 281 -23.74 -6.25 9.41
N LYS A 282 -22.88 -7.23 9.72
CA LYS A 282 -23.26 -8.51 10.33
C LYS A 282 -22.72 -8.67 11.76
N GLY A 283 -22.26 -7.61 12.40
CA GLY A 283 -21.56 -7.66 13.68
C GLY A 283 -22.38 -8.22 14.85
N SER A 284 -23.72 -8.17 14.78
CA SER A 284 -24.57 -8.82 15.80
C SER A 284 -24.62 -10.35 15.68
N GLU A 285 -24.17 -10.94 14.58
CA GLU A 285 -24.04 -12.38 14.44
C GLU A 285 -22.79 -12.89 15.19
N LYS A 286 -22.93 -14.00 15.90
CA LYS A 286 -21.86 -14.55 16.75
C LYS A 286 -20.55 -14.77 16.02
N ASP A 287 -20.59 -15.29 14.81
CA ASP A 287 -19.39 -15.57 14.01
C ASP A 287 -18.61 -14.28 13.69
N TYR A 288 -19.31 -13.16 13.49
CA TYR A 288 -18.68 -11.86 13.23
C TYR A 288 -18.19 -11.17 14.49
N GLN A 289 -18.82 -11.41 15.64
CA GLN A 289 -18.28 -11.01 16.95
C GLN A 289 -16.95 -11.72 17.22
N GLU A 290 -16.85 -13.04 16.96
CA GLU A 290 -15.61 -13.80 17.11
C GLU A 290 -14.49 -13.31 16.14
N LYS A 291 -14.86 -12.89 14.92
CA LYS A 291 -13.91 -12.26 13.98
C LYS A 291 -13.41 -10.92 14.53
N LEU A 292 -14.33 -10.08 15.02
CA LEU A 292 -13.97 -8.78 15.60
C LEU A 292 -13.07 -8.94 16.84
N GLU A 293 -13.32 -9.90 17.71
CA GLU A 293 -12.43 -10.25 18.83
C GLU A 293 -11.01 -10.57 18.35
N LYS A 294 -10.89 -11.31 17.24
CA LYS A 294 -9.57 -11.67 16.65
C LYS A 294 -8.88 -10.47 15.97
N LEU A 295 -9.61 -9.45 15.53
CA LEU A 295 -9.00 -8.22 15.03
C LEU A 295 -8.43 -7.36 16.16
N ILE A 296 -9.06 -7.41 17.34
CA ILE A 296 -8.66 -6.66 18.54
C ILE A 296 -7.45 -7.27 19.24
N ALA A 297 -7.30 -8.61 19.19
CA ALA A 297 -6.25 -9.39 19.87
C ALA A 297 -4.89 -9.23 19.21
#